data_dcdeb69a77ff24b83d032e705e42fb4e
#
_entry.id   dcdeb69a77ff24b83d032e705e42fb4e
#
_cell.length_a   1.000
_cell.length_b   1.000
_cell.length_c   1.000
_cell.angle_alpha   90.00
_cell.angle_beta   90.00
_cell.angle_gamma   90.00
#
_symmetry.space_group_name_H-M   'P 1'
#
loop_
_entity.id
_entity.type
_entity.pdbx_description
1 polymer ?
#
loop_
_entity_poly.entity_id
_entity_poly.type
_entity_poly.pdbx_seq_one_letter_code
_entity_poly.pdbx_strand_id
1 'polypeptide(L)'
;MHDHLHAHEHAKIGTHQHAENASQPVSDEERLALLKYMVHHNAHHAEELHKLAHGLDGEAADWLHKAVADIEESNKKIEAALALLEE
;
A
#
# COMPACT_ATOMS: atom_id res chain seq x y z
N MET A 1 3.86 15.40 12.44
CA MET A 1 3.28 15.90 12.11
C MET A 1 2.49 15.93 11.77
N HIS A 2 2.87 15.21 11.83
CA HIS A 2 1.96 15.41 11.41
C HIS A 2 1.36 15.09 11.00
N ASP A 3 1.54 14.36 11.36
CA ASP A 3 0.74 14.34 10.94
C ASP A 3 0.37 13.95 10.26
N HIS A 4 0.61 13.49 10.33
CA HIS A 4 -0.07 13.53 9.61
C HIS A 4 -0.27 13.12 9.09
N LEU A 5 0.07 12.51 9.47
CA LEU A 5 -0.44 12.57 8.94
C LEU A 5 -1.03 12.30 8.62
N HIS A 6 -0.81 11.80 8.91
CA HIS A 6 -1.74 11.94 8.52
C HIS A 6 -2.20 11.71 8.29
N ALA A 7 -1.73 11.18 8.84
CA ALA A 7 -2.46 11.35 8.57
C ALA A 7 -3.07 11.10 8.26
N HIS A 8 -3.06 10.72 8.35
CA HIS A 8 -4.03 11.01 7.92
C HIS A 8 -4.60 11.06 7.65
N GLU A 9 -4.25 10.57 8.13
CA GLU A 9 -5.05 11.01 7.80
C GLU A 9 -5.58 10.83 7.34
N HIS A 10 -5.43 10.50 7.42
CA HIS A 10 -6.29 10.78 6.82
C HIS A 10 -6.77 10.70 6.64
N ALA A 11 -6.47 10.16 7.21
CA ALA A 11 -7.24 10.40 6.96
C ALA A 11 -7.75 10.45 6.65
N LYS A 12 -7.94 10.35 6.96
CA LYS A 12 -8.66 10.53 6.55
C LYS A 12 -8.87 10.41 5.74
N ILE A 13 -8.48 10.06 5.83
CA ILE A 13 -8.97 10.01 4.98
C ILE A 13 -9.43 9.62 4.50
N GLY A 14 -9.33 9.20 4.78
CA GLY A 14 -10.10 9.06 4.41
C GLY A 14 -10.55 8.49 4.21
N THR A 15 -10.79 8.08 4.53
CA THR A 15 -11.60 7.85 4.40
C THR A 15 -12.18 7.79 4.12
N HIS A 16 -12.49 7.77 4.28
CA HIS A 16 -13.40 7.89 3.92
C HIS A 16 -13.81 7.71 3.14
N GLN A 17 -13.93 7.65 3.13
CA GLN A 17 -14.43 7.48 2.35
C GLN A 17 -14.85 6.78 1.97
N HIS A 18 -15.21 6.33 2.27
CA HIS A 18 -15.64 5.65 1.89
C HIS A 18 -16.83 5.17 1.76
N ALA A 19 -17.43 5.37 2.29
CA ALA A 19 -18.75 4.92 2.55
C ALA A 19 -19.65 4.77 1.37
N GLU A 20 -19.58 5.63 0.49
CA GLU A 20 -20.41 5.46 -0.68
C GLU A 20 -19.96 4.30 -1.52
N ASN A 21 -18.75 3.90 -1.39
CA ASN A 21 -18.29 2.69 -2.04
C ASN A 21 -18.99 1.48 -1.48
N ALA A 22 -19.35 1.53 -0.22
CA ALA A 22 -20.05 0.42 0.40
C ALA A 22 -21.44 0.22 -0.20
N SER A 23 -22.03 1.26 -0.75
CA SER A 23 -23.37 1.15 -1.34
C SER A 23 -23.33 0.58 -2.75
N GLN A 24 -22.15 0.43 -3.33
CA GLN A 24 -21.97 -0.07 -4.68
C GLN A 24 -21.18 -1.37 -4.63
N PRO A 25 -21.84 -2.52 -4.77
CA PRO A 25 -21.09 -3.79 -4.71
C PRO A 25 -20.08 -3.86 -5.84
N VAL A 26 -18.91 -4.36 -5.50
CA VAL A 26 -17.84 -4.56 -6.46
C VAL A 26 -17.89 -6.01 -6.92
N SER A 27 -17.84 -6.23 -8.22
CA SER A 27 -17.83 -7.58 -8.75
C SER A 27 -16.52 -8.29 -8.40
N ASP A 28 -16.53 -9.62 -8.48
CA ASP A 28 -15.31 -10.39 -8.21
C ASP A 28 -14.21 -10.03 -9.18
N GLU A 29 -14.54 -9.79 -10.44
CA GLU A 29 -13.57 -9.41 -11.44
C GLU A 29 -12.93 -8.05 -11.10
N GLU A 30 -13.75 -7.11 -10.68
CA GLU A 30 -13.26 -5.80 -10.31
C GLU A 30 -12.37 -5.88 -9.07
N ARG A 31 -12.76 -6.73 -8.14
CA ARG A 31 -11.99 -6.92 -6.91
C ARG A 31 -10.60 -7.47 -7.22
N LEU A 32 -10.54 -8.48 -8.08
CA LEU A 32 -9.27 -9.05 -8.50
C LEU A 32 -8.40 -8.02 -9.21
N ALA A 33 -9.01 -7.25 -10.11
CA ALA A 33 -8.27 -6.23 -10.85
C ALA A 33 -7.70 -5.18 -9.91
N LEU A 34 -8.48 -4.75 -8.92
CA LEU A 34 -8.02 -3.76 -7.96
C LEU A 34 -6.88 -4.28 -7.10
N LEU A 35 -6.97 -5.54 -6.67
CA LEU A 35 -5.92 -6.14 -5.87
C LEU A 35 -4.62 -6.24 -6.67
N LYS A 36 -4.72 -6.65 -7.93
CA LYS A 36 -3.53 -6.72 -8.79
C LYS A 36 -2.93 -5.34 -8.99
N TYR A 37 -3.78 -4.34 -9.19
CA TYR A 37 -3.31 -2.97 -9.30
C TYR A 37 -2.55 -2.55 -8.04
N MET A 38 -3.10 -2.87 -6.87
CA MET A 38 -2.49 -2.49 -5.62
C MET A 38 -1.12 -3.15 -5.42
N VAL A 39 -0.97 -4.40 -5.84
CA VAL A 39 0.32 -5.07 -5.74
C VAL A 39 1.36 -4.34 -6.59
N HIS A 40 1.01 -4.01 -7.83
CA HIS A 40 1.92 -3.28 -8.70
C HIS A 40 2.24 -1.89 -8.17
N HIS A 41 1.21 -1.22 -7.67
CA HIS A 41 1.36 0.13 -7.14
C HIS A 41 2.27 0.13 -5.91
N ASN A 42 2.07 -0.83 -5.01
CA ASN A 42 2.90 -0.96 -3.82
C ASN A 42 4.35 -1.29 -4.18
N ALA A 43 4.55 -2.15 -5.17
CA ALA A 43 5.90 -2.50 -5.61
C ALA A 43 6.62 -1.27 -6.16
N HIS A 44 5.91 -0.43 -6.90
CA HIS A 44 6.48 0.79 -7.45
C HIS A 44 6.88 1.76 -6.33
N HIS A 45 6.01 1.91 -5.33
CA HIS A 45 6.32 2.76 -4.18
C HIS A 45 7.52 2.25 -3.39
N ALA A 46 7.60 0.92 -3.22
CA ALA A 46 8.74 0.33 -2.53
C ALA A 46 10.04 0.64 -3.25
N GLU A 47 10.00 0.55 -4.58
CA GLU A 47 11.14 0.86 -5.43
C GLU A 47 11.58 2.32 -5.27
N GLU A 48 10.60 3.22 -5.28
CA GLU A 48 10.89 4.65 -5.13
C GLU A 48 11.47 4.97 -3.77
N LEU A 49 10.89 4.38 -2.72
CA LEU A 49 11.42 4.56 -1.37
C LEU A 49 12.85 4.03 -1.25
N HIS A 50 13.11 2.89 -1.89
CA HIS A 50 14.45 2.32 -1.86
C HIS A 50 15.46 3.26 -2.49
N LYS A 51 15.11 3.86 -3.62
CA LYS A 51 15.98 4.83 -4.27
C LYS A 51 16.23 6.05 -3.39
N LEU A 52 15.18 6.53 -2.72
CA LEU A 52 15.32 7.66 -1.81
C LEU A 52 16.21 7.32 -0.62
N ALA A 53 16.08 6.10 -0.10
CA ALA A 53 16.88 5.64 1.02
C ALA A 53 18.37 5.62 0.66
N HIS A 54 18.69 5.28 -0.58
CA HIS A 54 20.07 5.25 -1.03
C HIS A 54 20.72 6.63 -1.06
N GLY A 55 19.90 7.68 -1.08
CA GLY A 55 20.42 9.04 -1.03
C GLY A 55 20.58 9.58 0.38
N LEU A 56 20.28 8.76 1.38
CA LEU A 56 20.34 9.18 2.79
C LEU A 56 21.29 8.31 3.56
N ASP A 57 21.73 8.83 4.69
CA ASP A 57 22.63 8.11 5.60
C ASP A 57 21.98 7.96 6.96
N GLY A 58 22.54 7.06 7.76
CA GLY A 58 22.23 6.96 9.17
C GLY A 58 20.85 6.38 9.43
N GLU A 59 20.29 6.84 10.53
CA GLU A 59 19.05 6.27 11.03
C GLU A 59 17.86 6.46 10.11
N ALA A 60 17.81 7.60 9.42
CA ALA A 60 16.71 7.86 8.47
C ALA A 60 16.72 6.82 7.36
N ALA A 61 17.90 6.52 6.82
CA ALA A 61 18.01 5.49 5.77
C ALA A 61 17.56 4.13 6.30
N ASP A 62 17.96 3.81 7.53
CA ASP A 62 17.58 2.53 8.14
C ASP A 62 16.07 2.39 8.25
N TRP A 63 15.39 3.44 8.69
CA TRP A 63 13.94 3.40 8.82
C TRP A 63 13.26 3.25 7.47
N LEU A 64 13.79 3.92 6.43
CA LEU A 64 13.21 3.78 5.10
C LEU A 64 13.42 2.39 4.53
N HIS A 65 14.57 1.76 4.78
CA HIS A 65 14.78 0.38 4.37
C HIS A 65 13.80 -0.56 5.05
N LYS A 66 13.50 -0.31 6.31
CA LYS A 66 12.51 -1.11 7.02
C LYS A 66 11.13 -0.93 6.43
N ALA A 67 10.80 0.30 6.05
CA ALA A 67 9.52 0.59 5.40
C ALA A 67 9.39 -0.17 4.08
N VAL A 68 10.47 -0.19 3.30
CA VAL A 68 10.48 -0.93 2.04
C VAL A 68 10.21 -2.42 2.29
N ALA A 69 10.90 -2.98 3.29
CA ALA A 69 10.71 -4.39 3.63
C ALA A 69 9.27 -4.67 4.05
N ASP A 70 8.67 -3.76 4.81
CA ASP A 70 7.28 -3.91 5.25
C ASP A 70 6.30 -3.89 4.08
N ILE A 71 6.54 -3.01 3.10
CA ILE A 71 5.69 -2.95 1.91
C ILE A 71 5.80 -4.24 1.12
N GLU A 72 7.03 -4.74 0.95
CA GLU A 72 7.26 -5.98 0.21
C GLU A 72 6.61 -7.17 0.90
N GLU A 73 6.68 -7.20 2.22
CA GLU A 73 6.06 -8.26 3.00
C GLU A 73 4.54 -8.20 2.88
N SER A 74 3.99 -7.00 2.94
CA SER A 74 2.56 -6.78 2.75
C SER A 74 2.10 -7.26 1.38
N ASN A 75 2.88 -6.95 0.35
CA ASN A 75 2.57 -7.38 -1.01
C ASN A 75 2.53 -8.90 -1.15
N LYS A 76 3.44 -9.59 -0.48
CA LYS A 76 3.42 -11.05 -0.51
C LYS A 76 2.12 -11.61 0.04
N LYS A 77 1.59 -10.98 1.07
CA LYS A 77 0.32 -11.40 1.65
C LYS A 77 -0.84 -11.15 0.71
N ILE A 78 -0.82 -10.00 0.02
CA ILE A 78 -1.85 -9.71 -0.96
C ILE A 78 -1.78 -10.71 -2.11
N GLU A 79 -0.58 -11.04 -2.56
CA GLU A 79 -0.39 -12.02 -3.62
C GLU A 79 -0.89 -13.40 -3.20
N ALA A 80 -0.68 -13.76 -1.94
CA ALA A 80 -1.20 -15.03 -1.43
C ALA A 80 -2.72 -15.05 -1.47
N ALA A 81 -3.35 -13.94 -1.10
CA ALA A 81 -4.81 -13.83 -1.19
C ALA A 81 -5.28 -13.94 -2.63
N LEU A 82 -4.57 -13.26 -3.55
CA LEU A 82 -4.91 -13.31 -4.97
C LEU A 82 -4.85 -14.73 -5.50
N ALA A 83 -3.81 -15.47 -5.13
CA ALA A 83 -3.67 -16.85 -5.58
C ALA A 83 -4.86 -17.70 -5.17
N LEU A 84 -5.36 -17.50 -3.96
CA LEU A 84 -6.53 -18.22 -3.47
C LEU A 84 -7.80 -17.80 -4.23
N LEU A 85 -7.91 -16.52 -4.55
CA LEU A 85 -9.10 -16.03 -5.24
C LEU A 85 -9.14 -16.43 -6.70
N GLU A 86 -7.99 -16.70 -7.29
CA GLU A 86 -7.90 -17.08 -8.70
C GLU A 86 -8.01 -18.60 -8.92
N GLU A 87 -8.09 -19.36 -7.86
CA GLU A 87 -8.32 -20.81 -7.97
C GLU A 87 -9.74 -21.13 -8.48
#